data_a7a5d5fcccb1013b164fdce1158492e7
#
_entry.id   a7a5d5fcccb1013b164fdce1158492e7
#
_cell.length_a   1.000
_cell.length_b   1.000
_cell.length_c   1.000
_cell.angle_alpha   90.00
_cell.angle_beta   90.00
_cell.angle_gamma   90.00
#
_symmetry.space_group_name_H-M   'P 1'
#
loop_
_entity.id
_entity.type
_entity.pdbx_description
1 polymer ?
#
loop_
_entity_poly.entity_id
_entity_poly.type
_entity_poly.pdbx_seq_one_letter_code
_entity_poly.pdbx_strand_id
1 'polypeptide(L)'
;DRLIAYPDTLVGTDSHTTMVNGLAVLGWGVGGIEAESVMLGQPISMRIPEVIGFKLEGSLPEGVTATDLVLTITETLRKKGVVGKFVEFFGPGLNDLAIADRATIANMAPEYGATCGFFPIDKETCEYLKFTGREFNLVEAYAKVQGMWRDKNTNDPIFTDFLSINMDGIKPSMAGPKRPQDRVELVNVKEETFKFIEKDLEIKALNQDYMDNKKELDNGD
;
A
#
# COMPACT_ATOMS: atom_id res chain seq x y z
N ASP A 1 13.11 35.26 15.17
CA ASP A 1 12.26 34.15 14.71
C ASP A 1 13.06 32.85 14.85
N ARG A 2 12.47 31.83 15.50
CA ARG A 2 13.11 30.51 15.61
C ARG A 2 12.64 29.67 14.46
N LEU A 3 13.58 29.05 13.72
CA LEU A 3 13.27 27.99 12.78
C LEU A 3 12.90 26.72 13.59
N ILE A 4 11.75 26.15 13.28
CA ILE A 4 11.26 24.91 13.90
C ILE A 4 11.27 23.84 12.83
N ALA A 5 11.89 22.68 13.12
CA ALA A 5 11.88 21.51 12.28
C ALA A 5 10.94 20.45 12.90
N TYR A 6 10.09 19.86 12.09
CA TYR A 6 9.19 18.77 12.48
C TYR A 6 8.92 17.89 11.26
N PRO A 7 8.50 16.61 11.46
CA PRO A 7 8.14 15.74 10.35
C PRO A 7 6.95 16.29 9.58
N ASP A 8 7.01 16.20 8.27
CA ASP A 8 5.90 16.60 7.41
C ASP A 8 4.76 15.59 7.46
N THR A 9 3.52 16.08 7.40
CA THR A 9 2.29 15.28 7.29
C THR A 9 1.43 15.85 6.18
N LEU A 10 0.70 14.99 5.50
CA LEU A 10 -0.07 15.36 4.33
C LEU A 10 -1.44 14.68 4.31
N VAL A 11 -2.47 15.43 3.98
CA VAL A 11 -3.75 14.89 3.55
C VAL A 11 -4.09 15.40 2.15
N GLY A 12 -4.75 14.58 1.35
CA GLY A 12 -5.13 14.94 -0.01
C GLY A 12 -6.37 14.22 -0.46
N THR A 13 -7.04 14.75 -1.48
CA THR A 13 -8.27 14.17 -2.03
C THR A 13 -8.02 13.05 -3.04
N ASP A 14 -6.78 12.85 -3.45
CA ASP A 14 -6.37 11.82 -4.40
C ASP A 14 -6.16 10.47 -3.68
N SER A 15 -6.63 9.38 -4.28
CA SER A 15 -6.39 8.01 -3.79
C SER A 15 -4.89 7.65 -3.77
N HIS A 16 -4.06 8.35 -4.56
CA HIS A 16 -2.60 8.18 -4.59
C HIS A 16 -1.85 9.03 -3.56
N THR A 17 -2.53 9.79 -2.72
CA THR A 17 -1.91 10.57 -1.64
C THR A 17 -1.02 9.73 -0.74
N THR A 18 -1.39 8.48 -0.50
CA THR A 18 -0.63 7.54 0.32
C THR A 18 0.78 7.22 -0.20
N MET A 19 1.07 7.52 -1.45
CA MET A 19 2.40 7.33 -2.07
C MET A 19 3.53 8.04 -1.32
N VAL A 20 3.24 9.18 -0.68
CA VAL A 20 4.24 9.97 0.08
C VAL A 20 4.83 9.21 1.26
N ASN A 21 4.12 8.20 1.77
CA ASN A 21 4.62 7.38 2.88
C ASN A 21 5.86 6.56 2.49
N GLY A 22 6.08 6.32 1.20
CA GLY A 22 7.32 5.71 0.69
C GLY A 22 8.56 6.57 0.95
N LEU A 23 8.39 7.88 1.11
CA LEU A 23 9.41 8.85 1.48
C LEU A 23 9.39 9.20 2.98
N ALA A 24 8.69 8.42 3.79
CA ALA A 24 8.49 8.66 5.22
C ALA A 24 7.76 9.97 5.56
N VAL A 25 6.94 10.47 4.65
CA VAL A 25 5.95 11.53 4.93
C VAL A 25 4.64 10.86 5.30
N LEU A 26 4.12 11.11 6.50
CA LEU A 26 2.86 10.50 6.94
C LEU A 26 1.69 11.17 6.21
N GLY A 27 1.06 10.41 5.30
CA GLY A 27 -0.01 10.94 4.46
C GLY A 27 -1.08 9.92 4.11
N TRP A 28 -2.32 10.42 3.94
CA TRP A 28 -3.46 9.60 3.52
C TRP A 28 -4.52 10.40 2.77
N GLY A 29 -5.40 9.70 2.07
CA GLY A 29 -6.53 10.28 1.37
C GLY A 29 -7.67 10.67 2.31
N VAL A 30 -8.29 11.81 2.05
CA VAL A 30 -9.46 12.33 2.75
C VAL A 30 -10.53 12.78 1.76
N GLY A 31 -11.74 13.01 2.24
CA GLY A 31 -12.80 13.64 1.44
C GLY A 31 -12.52 15.12 1.15
N GLY A 32 -13.18 15.68 0.13
CA GLY A 32 -13.00 17.07 -0.28
C GLY A 32 -13.26 18.08 0.85
N ILE A 33 -14.31 17.88 1.62
CA ILE A 33 -14.68 18.74 2.76
C ILE A 33 -13.59 18.73 3.84
N GLU A 34 -13.00 17.58 4.12
CA GLU A 34 -11.91 17.45 5.09
C GLU A 34 -10.65 18.17 4.59
N ALA A 35 -10.32 18.02 3.30
CA ALA A 35 -9.19 18.73 2.71
C ALA A 35 -9.38 20.25 2.75
N GLU A 36 -10.57 20.76 2.41
CA GLU A 36 -10.92 22.18 2.52
C GLU A 36 -10.80 22.69 3.96
N SER A 37 -11.26 21.90 4.94
CA SER A 37 -11.14 22.25 6.36
C SER A 37 -9.67 22.42 6.77
N VAL A 38 -8.79 21.52 6.32
CA VAL A 38 -7.34 21.63 6.61
C VAL A 38 -6.74 22.87 5.94
N MET A 39 -7.10 23.17 4.68
CA MET A 39 -6.64 24.37 3.99
C MET A 39 -7.08 25.67 4.71
N LEU A 40 -8.21 25.63 5.40
CA LEU A 40 -8.71 26.72 6.24
C LEU A 40 -8.12 26.73 7.67
N GLY A 41 -7.15 25.85 7.96
CA GLY A 41 -6.49 25.76 9.26
C GLY A 41 -7.31 25.03 10.33
N GLN A 42 -8.34 24.28 9.95
CA GLN A 42 -9.10 23.46 10.89
C GLN A 42 -8.39 22.13 11.13
N PRO A 43 -8.27 21.66 12.38
CA PRO A 43 -7.66 20.37 12.68
C PRO A 43 -8.57 19.21 12.27
N ILE A 44 -7.96 18.13 11.74
CA ILE A 44 -8.61 16.84 11.59
C ILE A 44 -8.41 16.04 12.87
N SER A 45 -9.50 15.57 13.47
CA SER A 45 -9.45 14.67 14.61
C SER A 45 -9.41 13.22 14.11
N MET A 46 -8.43 12.46 14.59
CA MET A 46 -8.30 11.04 14.29
C MET A 46 -8.19 10.24 15.59
N ARG A 47 -8.89 9.12 15.66
CA ARG A 47 -8.61 8.13 16.71
C ARG A 47 -7.22 7.54 16.46
N ILE A 48 -6.42 7.39 17.52
CA ILE A 48 -5.10 6.75 17.41
C ILE A 48 -5.28 5.35 16.77
N PRO A 49 -4.69 5.11 15.57
CA PRO A 49 -4.89 3.86 14.87
C PRO A 49 -4.04 2.74 15.48
N GLU A 50 -4.48 1.50 15.28
CA GLU A 50 -3.59 0.35 15.43
C GLU A 50 -2.54 0.36 14.32
N VAL A 51 -1.30 0.02 14.65
CA VAL A 51 -0.21 -0.11 13.69
C VAL A 51 0.16 -1.59 13.54
N ILE A 52 0.06 -2.09 12.32
CA ILE A 52 0.44 -3.45 11.96
C ILE A 52 1.83 -3.41 11.33
N GLY A 53 2.78 -4.12 11.93
CA GLY A 53 4.11 -4.29 11.35
C GLY A 53 4.08 -5.23 10.15
N PHE A 54 4.77 -4.86 9.06
CA PHE A 54 4.96 -5.75 7.91
C PHE A 54 6.45 -5.94 7.64
N LYS A 55 6.98 -7.11 8.05
CA LYS A 55 8.40 -7.42 7.93
C LYS A 55 8.73 -7.94 6.54
N LEU A 56 9.73 -7.32 5.91
CA LEU A 56 10.31 -7.77 4.64
C LEU A 56 11.66 -8.42 4.92
N GLU A 57 11.79 -9.67 4.50
CA GLU A 57 13.01 -10.47 4.63
C GLU A 57 13.48 -10.93 3.25
N GLY A 58 14.77 -11.29 3.12
CA GLY A 58 15.34 -11.70 1.85
C GLY A 58 15.46 -10.59 0.81
N SER A 59 15.57 -10.96 -0.46
CA SER A 59 15.68 -10.07 -1.61
C SER A 59 14.83 -10.58 -2.78
N LEU A 60 14.50 -9.70 -3.73
CA LEU A 60 13.75 -10.12 -4.91
C LEU A 60 14.60 -11.02 -5.82
N PRO A 61 14.11 -12.19 -6.25
CA PRO A 61 14.80 -13.03 -7.22
C PRO A 61 14.97 -12.34 -8.56
N GLU A 62 15.95 -12.79 -9.33
CA GLU A 62 16.14 -12.33 -10.71
C GLU A 62 14.87 -12.59 -11.55
N GLY A 63 14.44 -11.58 -12.31
CA GLY A 63 13.23 -11.62 -13.13
C GLY A 63 11.93 -11.33 -12.39
N VAL A 64 11.97 -11.13 -11.08
CA VAL A 64 10.84 -10.64 -10.27
C VAL A 64 10.92 -9.12 -10.13
N THR A 65 9.80 -8.46 -10.29
CA THR A 65 9.71 -7.01 -10.28
C THR A 65 9.11 -6.47 -8.97
N ALA A 66 9.29 -5.17 -8.73
CA ALA A 66 8.60 -4.49 -7.63
C ALA A 66 7.07 -4.64 -7.71
N THR A 67 6.50 -4.73 -8.93
CA THR A 67 5.06 -4.98 -9.12
C THR A 67 4.64 -6.32 -8.56
N ASP A 68 5.43 -7.38 -8.75
CA ASP A 68 5.14 -8.71 -8.19
C ASP A 68 5.13 -8.68 -6.66
N LEU A 69 6.09 -7.95 -6.07
CA LEU A 69 6.14 -7.70 -4.62
C LEU A 69 4.91 -6.95 -4.15
N VAL A 70 4.56 -5.85 -4.80
CA VAL A 70 3.40 -5.00 -4.43
C VAL A 70 2.09 -5.80 -4.48
N LEU A 71 1.87 -6.60 -5.52
CA LEU A 71 0.69 -7.46 -5.62
C LEU A 71 0.65 -8.51 -4.51
N THR A 72 1.79 -9.10 -4.16
CA THR A 72 1.90 -10.09 -3.08
C THR A 72 1.61 -9.45 -1.71
N ILE A 73 2.14 -8.26 -1.44
CA ILE A 73 1.87 -7.50 -0.22
C ILE A 73 0.39 -7.15 -0.14
N THR A 74 -0.19 -6.65 -1.24
CA THR A 74 -1.60 -6.25 -1.31
C THR A 74 -2.53 -7.43 -1.01
N GLU A 75 -2.29 -8.59 -1.62
CA GLU A 75 -3.04 -9.81 -1.34
C GLU A 75 -2.92 -10.23 0.14
N THR A 76 -1.70 -10.21 0.68
CA THR A 76 -1.40 -10.65 2.05
C THR A 76 -2.08 -9.75 3.09
N LEU A 77 -1.95 -8.43 2.94
CA LEU A 77 -2.58 -7.45 3.83
C LEU A 77 -4.11 -7.46 3.73
N ARG A 78 -4.63 -7.65 2.50
CA ARG A 78 -6.08 -7.77 2.31
C ARG A 78 -6.65 -8.99 3.02
N LYS A 79 -5.96 -10.12 2.96
CA LYS A 79 -6.33 -11.36 3.68
C LYS A 79 -6.23 -11.17 5.21
N LYS A 80 -5.24 -10.42 5.69
CA LYS A 80 -5.09 -10.10 7.13
C LYS A 80 -6.23 -9.21 7.64
N GLY A 81 -6.76 -8.32 6.82
CA GLY A 81 -7.81 -7.39 7.24
C GLY A 81 -7.26 -6.18 8.02
N VAL A 82 -6.68 -5.23 7.31
CA VAL A 82 -6.04 -4.03 7.88
C VAL A 82 -6.87 -2.75 7.71
N VAL A 83 -8.17 -2.88 7.49
CA VAL A 83 -9.08 -1.74 7.29
C VAL A 83 -9.06 -0.82 8.51
N GLY A 84 -8.83 0.48 8.27
CA GLY A 84 -8.76 1.50 9.32
C GLY A 84 -7.50 1.44 10.19
N LYS A 85 -6.52 0.60 9.83
CA LYS A 85 -5.22 0.51 10.50
C LYS A 85 -4.13 1.18 9.70
N PHE A 86 -3.02 1.48 10.34
CA PHE A 86 -1.77 1.83 9.68
C PHE A 86 -0.94 0.55 9.49
N VAL A 87 -0.19 0.50 8.39
CA VAL A 87 0.81 -0.54 8.16
C VAL A 87 2.17 0.13 8.15
N GLU A 88 3.12 -0.41 8.90
CA GLU A 88 4.51 0.05 8.90
C GLU A 88 5.42 -1.05 8.39
N PHE A 89 6.18 -0.75 7.34
CA PHE A 89 7.12 -1.67 6.73
C PHE A 89 8.47 -1.62 7.43
N PHE A 90 9.02 -2.79 7.77
CA PHE A 90 10.29 -2.90 8.45
C PHE A 90 11.04 -4.18 8.02
N GLY A 91 12.21 -4.41 8.60
CA GLY A 91 13.01 -5.61 8.35
C GLY A 91 14.16 -5.41 7.37
N PRO A 92 15.02 -6.41 7.22
CA PRO A 92 16.24 -6.30 6.42
C PRO A 92 15.99 -6.16 4.92
N GLY A 93 14.89 -6.70 4.40
CA GLY A 93 14.52 -6.59 2.98
C GLY A 93 14.32 -5.17 2.48
N LEU A 94 14.12 -4.18 3.37
CA LEU A 94 14.06 -2.77 2.98
C LEU A 94 15.38 -2.24 2.40
N ASN A 95 16.51 -2.88 2.67
CA ASN A 95 17.81 -2.43 2.15
C ASN A 95 17.91 -2.52 0.63
N ASP A 96 17.16 -3.43 0.03
CA ASP A 96 17.17 -3.70 -1.41
C ASP A 96 15.99 -3.02 -2.15
N LEU A 97 15.19 -2.23 -1.43
CA LEU A 97 14.05 -1.50 -2.01
C LEU A 97 14.37 -0.03 -2.21
N ALA A 98 14.40 0.39 -3.48
CA ALA A 98 14.49 1.80 -3.83
C ALA A 98 13.25 2.58 -3.38
N ILE A 99 13.37 3.90 -3.26
CA ILE A 99 12.23 4.78 -2.89
C ILE A 99 11.05 4.62 -3.85
N ALA A 100 11.30 4.40 -5.15
CA ALA A 100 10.24 4.18 -6.14
C ALA A 100 9.40 2.93 -5.82
N ASP A 101 10.03 1.85 -5.36
CA ASP A 101 9.37 0.60 -4.99
C ASP A 101 8.55 0.79 -3.71
N ARG A 102 9.14 1.46 -2.70
CA ARG A 102 8.43 1.83 -1.46
C ARG A 102 7.22 2.71 -1.75
N ALA A 103 7.37 3.69 -2.64
CA ALA A 103 6.30 4.59 -3.06
C ALA A 103 5.16 3.80 -3.74
N THR A 104 5.49 2.82 -4.58
CA THR A 104 4.49 1.95 -5.23
C THR A 104 3.74 1.10 -4.20
N ILE A 105 4.43 0.53 -3.22
CA ILE A 105 3.80 -0.23 -2.13
C ILE A 105 2.89 0.68 -1.29
N ALA A 106 3.36 1.87 -0.92
CA ALA A 106 2.59 2.84 -0.15
C ALA A 106 1.36 3.33 -0.92
N ASN A 107 1.48 3.50 -2.24
CA ASN A 107 0.39 3.91 -3.13
C ASN A 107 -0.79 2.94 -3.12
N MET A 108 -0.54 1.65 -2.94
CA MET A 108 -1.54 0.59 -2.92
C MET A 108 -2.25 0.43 -1.55
N ALA A 109 -2.06 1.38 -0.61
CA ALA A 109 -2.72 1.32 0.69
C ALA A 109 -4.25 1.21 0.61
N PRO A 110 -4.96 1.92 -0.27
CA PRO A 110 -6.40 1.74 -0.45
C PRO A 110 -6.77 0.32 -0.92
N GLU A 111 -5.99 -0.29 -1.79
CA GLU A 111 -6.23 -1.62 -2.35
C GLU A 111 -6.07 -2.70 -1.28
N TYR A 112 -5.06 -2.64 -0.43
CA TYR A 112 -4.96 -3.57 0.70
C TYR A 112 -5.83 -3.15 1.90
N GLY A 113 -6.42 -1.96 1.88
CA GLY A 113 -7.44 -1.50 2.81
C GLY A 113 -6.91 -0.77 4.05
N ALA A 114 -5.62 -0.48 4.13
CA ALA A 114 -5.05 0.33 5.21
C ALA A 114 -5.25 1.83 4.98
N THR A 115 -5.18 2.63 6.03
CA THR A 115 -5.19 4.08 5.91
C THR A 115 -3.92 4.58 5.23
N CYS A 116 -2.76 4.00 5.57
CA CYS A 116 -1.49 4.23 4.91
C CYS A 116 -0.55 3.03 5.07
N GLY A 117 0.50 2.99 4.24
CA GLY A 117 1.61 2.05 4.34
C GLY A 117 2.92 2.81 4.46
N PHE A 118 3.43 2.93 5.68
CA PHE A 118 4.52 3.82 6.05
C PHE A 118 5.89 3.14 5.98
N PHE A 119 6.90 3.86 5.50
CA PHE A 119 8.28 3.42 5.45
C PHE A 119 9.17 4.29 6.35
N PRO A 120 10.24 3.73 6.92
CA PRO A 120 11.16 4.48 7.78
C PRO A 120 12.06 5.42 6.98
N ILE A 121 12.64 6.41 7.67
CA ILE A 121 13.70 7.26 7.15
C ILE A 121 15.02 6.50 7.24
N ASP A 122 15.72 6.34 6.12
CA ASP A 122 17.01 5.67 6.04
C ASP A 122 17.94 6.33 4.98
N LYS A 123 19.02 5.64 4.66
CA LYS A 123 19.98 6.11 3.66
C LYS A 123 19.33 6.33 2.29
N GLU A 124 18.47 5.41 1.85
CA GLU A 124 17.77 5.52 0.56
C GLU A 124 16.89 6.78 0.49
N THR A 125 16.22 7.12 1.61
CA THR A 125 15.47 8.38 1.73
C THR A 125 16.38 9.58 1.49
N CYS A 126 17.55 9.62 2.14
CA CYS A 126 18.50 10.73 2.01
C CYS A 126 19.11 10.82 0.59
N GLU A 127 19.43 9.69 -0.03
CA GLU A 127 19.95 9.67 -1.41
C GLU A 127 18.88 10.19 -2.40
N TYR A 128 17.62 9.84 -2.22
CA TYR A 128 16.53 10.39 -3.02
C TYR A 128 16.36 11.90 -2.84
N LEU A 129 16.41 12.40 -1.60
CA LEU A 129 16.32 13.84 -1.31
C LEU A 129 17.48 14.59 -1.96
N LYS A 130 18.70 14.07 -1.85
CA LYS A 130 19.90 14.61 -2.48
C LYS A 130 19.77 14.65 -4.01
N PHE A 131 19.34 13.54 -4.61
CA PHE A 131 19.13 13.43 -6.06
C PHE A 131 18.12 14.44 -6.58
N THR A 132 17.07 14.71 -5.80
CA THR A 132 16.01 15.67 -6.15
C THR A 132 16.32 17.12 -5.72
N GLY A 133 17.53 17.40 -5.23
CA GLY A 133 17.98 18.75 -4.85
C GLY A 133 17.33 19.28 -3.57
N ARG A 134 16.86 18.39 -2.70
CA ARG A 134 16.27 18.75 -1.39
C ARG A 134 17.31 18.69 -0.28
N GLU A 135 16.98 19.36 0.86
CA GLU A 135 17.81 19.33 2.06
C GLU A 135 17.73 17.94 2.73
N PHE A 136 18.83 17.21 2.72
CA PHE A 136 18.89 15.87 3.30
C PHE A 136 19.67 15.81 4.63
N ASN A 137 20.65 16.70 4.84
CA ASN A 137 21.46 16.71 6.06
C ASN A 137 20.63 17.01 7.30
N LEU A 138 19.68 17.95 7.19
CA LEU A 138 18.75 18.28 8.26
C LEU A 138 17.83 17.10 8.57
N VAL A 139 17.33 16.43 7.52
CA VAL A 139 16.44 15.26 7.66
C VAL A 139 17.17 14.12 8.37
N GLU A 140 18.40 13.80 7.95
CA GLU A 140 19.22 12.77 8.58
C GLU A 140 19.52 13.09 10.06
N ALA A 141 19.99 14.32 10.33
CA ALA A 141 20.30 14.76 11.68
C ALA A 141 19.06 14.72 12.60
N TYR A 142 17.93 15.23 12.12
CA TYR A 142 16.67 15.21 12.85
C TYR A 142 16.19 13.79 13.14
N ALA A 143 16.16 12.92 12.11
CA ALA A 143 15.72 11.54 12.25
C ALA A 143 16.57 10.76 13.27
N LYS A 144 17.90 10.95 13.26
CA LYS A 144 18.80 10.33 14.25
C LYS A 144 18.55 10.82 15.69
N VAL A 145 18.35 12.11 15.87
CA VAL A 145 18.10 12.70 17.21
C VAL A 145 16.74 12.26 17.76
N GLN A 146 15.74 12.11 16.88
CA GLN A 146 14.38 11.71 17.28
C GLN A 146 14.18 10.20 17.36
N GLY A 147 15.20 9.37 17.04
CA GLY A 147 15.05 7.91 17.03
C GLY A 147 14.20 7.37 15.89
N MET A 148 14.02 8.15 14.82
CA MET A 148 13.27 7.78 13.62
C MET A 148 14.15 7.24 12.50
N TRP A 149 15.48 7.26 12.69
CA TRP A 149 16.44 6.76 11.72
C TRP A 149 16.50 5.24 11.73
N ARG A 150 16.45 4.65 10.55
CA ARG A 150 16.64 3.22 10.36
C ARG A 150 17.99 2.93 9.70
N ASP A 151 18.73 1.99 10.26
CA ASP A 151 19.90 1.36 9.64
C ASP A 151 19.90 -0.16 9.93
N LYS A 152 20.96 -0.83 9.48
CA LYS A 152 21.13 -2.29 9.66
C LYS A 152 21.24 -2.75 11.13
N ASN A 153 21.51 -1.84 12.06
CA ASN A 153 21.66 -2.12 13.48
C ASN A 153 20.40 -1.72 14.28
N THR A 154 19.42 -1.11 13.62
CA THR A 154 18.18 -0.70 14.27
C THR A 154 17.37 -1.94 14.66
N ASN A 155 16.97 -2.02 15.92
CA ASN A 155 16.09 -3.08 16.40
C ASN A 155 14.71 -2.98 15.72
N ASP A 156 14.11 -4.14 15.48
CA ASP A 156 12.75 -4.18 14.96
C ASP A 156 11.79 -3.47 15.94
N PRO A 157 10.87 -2.61 15.44
CA PRO A 157 9.85 -1.99 16.27
C PRO A 157 8.90 -3.02 16.90
N ILE A 158 8.27 -2.63 18.01
CA ILE A 158 7.26 -3.46 18.68
C ILE A 158 5.88 -3.01 18.19
N PHE A 159 5.15 -3.92 17.58
CA PHE A 159 3.80 -3.69 17.07
C PHE A 159 2.75 -4.44 17.88
N THR A 160 1.50 -4.01 17.78
CA THR A 160 0.35 -4.74 18.34
C THR A 160 0.19 -6.10 17.66
N ASP A 161 0.44 -6.16 16.36
CA ASP A 161 0.42 -7.37 15.54
C ASP A 161 1.36 -7.17 14.34
N PHE A 162 1.86 -8.23 13.75
CA PHE A 162 2.74 -8.14 12.59
C PHE A 162 2.57 -9.33 11.63
N LEU A 163 3.06 -9.13 10.43
CA LEU A 163 3.21 -10.13 9.37
C LEU A 163 4.66 -10.13 8.89
N SER A 164 5.09 -11.24 8.32
CA SER A 164 6.38 -11.29 7.60
C SER A 164 6.22 -12.00 6.27
N ILE A 165 6.99 -11.56 5.27
CA ILE A 165 7.19 -12.29 4.03
C ILE A 165 8.68 -12.39 3.73
N ASN A 166 9.07 -13.54 3.14
CA ASN A 166 10.38 -13.67 2.53
C ASN A 166 10.27 -13.39 1.03
N MET A 167 10.96 -12.32 0.58
CA MET A 167 10.93 -11.87 -0.81
C MET A 167 11.58 -12.87 -1.76
N ASP A 168 12.47 -13.77 -1.29
CA ASP A 168 13.09 -14.81 -2.12
C ASP A 168 12.05 -15.79 -2.72
N GLY A 169 10.89 -15.90 -2.09
CA GLY A 169 9.79 -16.76 -2.54
C GLY A 169 8.77 -16.11 -3.48
N ILE A 170 8.94 -14.83 -3.80
CA ILE A 170 7.99 -14.11 -4.66
C ILE A 170 8.15 -14.58 -6.10
N LYS A 171 7.02 -14.74 -6.78
CA LYS A 171 6.97 -15.19 -8.17
C LYS A 171 6.35 -14.12 -9.06
N PRO A 172 6.73 -14.09 -10.36
CA PRO A 172 6.08 -13.24 -11.34
C PRO A 172 4.56 -13.43 -11.30
N SER A 173 3.84 -12.33 -11.24
CA SER A 173 2.40 -12.33 -10.97
C SER A 173 1.68 -11.24 -11.78
N MET A 174 0.39 -11.39 -11.93
CA MET A 174 -0.49 -10.39 -12.52
C MET A 174 -1.60 -10.03 -11.54
N ALA A 175 -2.12 -8.81 -11.66
CA ALA A 175 -3.37 -8.45 -11.02
C ALA A 175 -4.50 -9.33 -11.58
N GLY A 176 -5.42 -9.70 -10.71
CA GLY A 176 -6.58 -10.51 -11.12
C GLY A 176 -7.59 -9.71 -11.93
N PRO A 177 -8.55 -10.41 -12.55
CA PRO A 177 -9.48 -9.81 -13.51
C PRO A 177 -10.44 -8.80 -12.89
N LYS A 178 -10.68 -8.83 -11.59
CA LYS A 178 -11.60 -7.91 -10.90
C LYS A 178 -10.90 -6.86 -10.07
N ARG A 179 -9.89 -7.23 -9.31
CA ARG A 179 -9.25 -6.35 -8.33
C ARG A 179 -7.76 -6.63 -8.23
N PRO A 180 -6.92 -5.62 -7.95
CA PRO A 180 -5.47 -5.81 -7.81
C PRO A 180 -5.06 -6.84 -6.74
N GLN A 181 -5.84 -6.96 -5.67
CA GLN A 181 -5.59 -7.93 -4.61
C GLN A 181 -5.90 -9.39 -4.98
N ASP A 182 -6.59 -9.62 -6.09
CA ASP A 182 -6.86 -10.96 -6.61
C ASP A 182 -5.66 -11.40 -7.47
N ARG A 183 -4.47 -11.52 -6.86
CA ARG A 183 -3.21 -11.83 -7.52
C ARG A 183 -3.22 -13.22 -8.14
N VAL A 184 -2.70 -13.34 -9.35
CA VAL A 184 -2.53 -14.61 -10.08
C VAL A 184 -1.06 -14.77 -10.46
N GLU A 185 -0.44 -15.88 -10.08
CA GLU A 185 0.91 -16.21 -10.56
C GLU A 185 0.91 -16.40 -12.08
N LEU A 186 1.93 -15.88 -12.76
CA LEU A 186 2.01 -15.83 -14.22
C LEU A 186 1.80 -17.21 -14.86
N VAL A 187 2.29 -18.26 -14.22
CA VAL A 187 2.15 -19.66 -14.69
C VAL A 187 0.69 -20.14 -14.68
N ASN A 188 -0.17 -19.57 -13.86
CA ASN A 188 -1.56 -19.95 -13.67
C ASN A 188 -2.56 -19.06 -14.43
N VAL A 189 -2.09 -17.98 -15.07
CA VAL A 189 -2.95 -16.97 -15.71
C VAL A 189 -3.91 -17.60 -16.73
N LYS A 190 -3.43 -18.52 -17.54
CA LYS A 190 -4.27 -19.21 -18.55
C LYS A 190 -5.46 -19.93 -17.91
N GLU A 191 -5.18 -20.76 -16.91
CA GLU A 191 -6.20 -21.56 -16.22
C GLU A 191 -7.21 -20.66 -15.49
N GLU A 192 -6.73 -19.70 -14.73
CA GLU A 192 -7.58 -18.77 -13.98
C GLU A 192 -8.44 -17.88 -14.91
N THR A 193 -7.90 -17.50 -16.08
CA THR A 193 -8.68 -16.77 -17.09
C THR A 193 -9.83 -17.59 -17.63
N PHE A 194 -9.62 -18.87 -17.95
CA PHE A 194 -10.70 -19.75 -18.42
C PHE A 194 -11.77 -19.93 -17.34
N LYS A 195 -11.39 -20.21 -16.10
CA LYS A 195 -12.35 -20.32 -14.98
C LYS A 195 -13.18 -19.03 -14.81
N PHE A 196 -12.54 -17.87 -14.98
CA PHE A 196 -13.23 -16.59 -14.88
C PHE A 196 -14.25 -16.40 -16.01
N ILE A 197 -13.89 -16.75 -17.25
CA ILE A 197 -14.77 -16.64 -18.43
C ILE A 197 -15.96 -17.59 -18.28
N GLU A 198 -15.74 -18.85 -17.90
CA GLU A 198 -16.79 -19.83 -17.67
C GLU A 198 -17.80 -19.32 -16.63
N LYS A 199 -17.32 -18.86 -15.49
CA LYS A 199 -18.18 -18.29 -14.44
C LYS A 199 -18.94 -17.04 -14.89
N ASP A 200 -18.35 -16.17 -15.70
CA ASP A 200 -19.02 -14.97 -16.23
C ASP A 200 -20.10 -15.36 -17.23
N LEU A 201 -19.89 -16.39 -18.05
CA LEU A 201 -20.88 -16.93 -18.98
C LEU A 201 -22.05 -17.57 -18.24
N GLU A 202 -21.79 -18.34 -17.19
CA GLU A 202 -22.85 -18.92 -16.33
C GLU A 202 -23.71 -17.83 -15.70
N ILE A 203 -23.10 -16.77 -15.16
CA ILE A 203 -23.84 -15.63 -14.56
C ILE A 203 -24.67 -14.90 -15.63
N LYS A 204 -24.16 -14.74 -16.84
CA LYS A 204 -24.91 -14.11 -17.94
C LYS A 204 -26.10 -14.97 -18.38
N ALA A 205 -25.91 -16.29 -18.47
CA ALA A 205 -26.99 -17.22 -18.78
C ALA A 205 -28.12 -17.16 -17.72
N LEU A 206 -27.77 -17.22 -16.44
CA LEU A 206 -28.72 -17.10 -15.32
C LEU A 206 -29.47 -15.75 -15.34
N ASN A 207 -28.79 -14.66 -15.64
CA ASN A 207 -29.43 -13.35 -15.75
C ASN A 207 -30.36 -13.27 -16.94
N GLN A 208 -30.01 -13.91 -18.07
CA GLN A 208 -30.88 -13.96 -19.25
C GLN A 208 -32.16 -14.75 -18.95
N ASP A 209 -32.02 -15.93 -18.35
CA ASP A 209 -33.16 -16.74 -17.92
C ASP A 209 -34.09 -16.01 -16.96
N TYR A 210 -33.52 -15.22 -16.01
CA TYR A 210 -34.32 -14.37 -15.11
C TYR A 210 -35.08 -13.28 -15.86
N MET A 211 -34.45 -12.63 -16.84
CA MET A 211 -35.08 -11.56 -17.63
C MET A 211 -36.16 -12.11 -18.57
N ASP A 212 -35.93 -13.29 -19.12
CA ASP A 212 -36.90 -13.95 -20.00
C ASP A 212 -38.15 -14.41 -19.19
N ASN A 213 -37.95 -15.01 -18.02
CA ASN A 213 -39.03 -15.39 -17.11
C ASN A 213 -39.81 -14.17 -16.60
N LYS A 214 -39.15 -13.03 -16.37
CA LYS A 214 -39.83 -11.78 -15.99
C LYS A 214 -40.72 -11.24 -17.10
N LYS A 215 -40.29 -11.34 -18.37
CA LYS A 215 -41.11 -10.95 -19.54
C LYS A 215 -42.36 -11.82 -19.71
N GLU A 216 -42.27 -13.12 -19.39
CA GLU A 216 -43.42 -14.01 -19.42
C GLU A 216 -44.45 -13.63 -18.34
N LEU A 217 -44.00 -13.23 -17.13
CA LEU A 217 -44.87 -12.78 -16.06
C LEU A 217 -45.58 -11.45 -16.40
N ASP A 218 -44.88 -10.52 -17.05
CA ASP A 218 -45.47 -9.21 -17.48
C ASP A 218 -46.43 -9.32 -18.68
N ASN A 219 -46.40 -10.44 -19.42
CA ASN A 219 -47.28 -10.72 -20.54
C ASN A 219 -48.49 -11.64 -20.20
N GLY A 220 -48.58 -12.11 -18.97
CA GLY A 220 -49.59 -13.07 -18.50
C GLY A 220 -50.67 -12.52 -17.59
N ASP A 221 -50.68 -11.22 -17.29
CA ASP A 221 -51.69 -10.53 -16.49
C ASP A 221 -52.68 -9.74 -17.32
#